data_9d8210eaac22cccdcc65ef15da7188b8
#
_entry.id   9d8210eaac22cccdcc65ef15da7188b8
#
_cell.length_a   1.000
_cell.length_b   1.000
_cell.length_c   1.000
_cell.angle_alpha   90.00
_cell.angle_beta   90.00
_cell.angle_gamma   90.00
#
_symmetry.space_group_name_H-M   'P 1'
#
loop_
_entity.id
_entity.type
_entity.pdbx_description
1 polymer ?
#
loop_
_entity_poly.entity_id
_entity_poly.type
_entity_poly.pdbx_seq_one_letter_code
_entity_poly.pdbx_strand_id
1 'polypeptide(L)'
;AQYRAVTSRDYESIIQQIYPNTESVSVVGGEELDPPQFGTVFITIKPKNGEFVSDFDKTQILRKLKSYSLTGINQKIVDLQVLYVEVESFIYYDSTSVTSVSGLRTKISDALNIYSNSGDVNRFGGRFKYSKVLNVIDNIDKAITSNITRVKICLLYTSDAADEIAS
;
A
#
# COMPACT_ATOMS: atom_id res chain seq x y z
N ALA A 1 1.80 -2.25 32.07
CA ALA A 1 1.88 -1.35 30.91
C ALA A 1 0.77 -1.73 29.95
N GLN A 2 -0.10 -0.79 29.62
CA GLN A 2 -1.14 -1.03 28.61
C GLN A 2 -0.47 -1.04 27.23
N TYR A 3 -0.46 -2.21 26.62
CA TYR A 3 0.01 -2.38 25.26
C TYR A 3 -1.03 -1.82 24.30
N ARG A 4 -0.65 -0.81 23.53
CA ARG A 4 -1.54 -0.15 22.56
C ARG A 4 -0.98 -0.29 21.15
N ALA A 5 -1.89 -0.49 20.20
CA ALA A 5 -1.52 -0.54 18.79
C ALA A 5 -1.33 0.89 18.24
N VAL A 6 -0.10 1.26 17.94
CA VAL A 6 0.27 2.56 17.39
C VAL A 6 0.94 2.40 16.01
N THR A 7 1.74 1.37 15.83
CA THR A 7 2.45 1.10 14.60
C THR A 7 1.84 -0.10 13.85
N SER A 8 2.18 -0.25 12.57
CA SER A 8 1.77 -1.43 11.79
C SER A 8 2.23 -2.75 12.42
N ARG A 9 3.43 -2.74 13.03
CA ARG A 9 3.95 -3.90 13.77
C ARG A 9 3.13 -4.25 15.00
N ASP A 10 2.67 -3.23 15.71
CA ASP A 10 1.83 -3.45 16.88
C ASP A 10 0.53 -4.14 16.48
N TYR A 11 -0.12 -3.67 15.42
CA TYR A 11 -1.32 -4.29 14.88
C TYR A 11 -1.09 -5.73 14.45
N GLU A 12 -0.01 -5.99 13.72
CA GLU A 12 0.34 -7.33 13.28
C GLU A 12 0.52 -8.28 14.47
N SER A 13 1.30 -7.86 15.47
CA SER A 13 1.57 -8.65 16.66
C SER A 13 0.30 -8.95 17.46
N ILE A 14 -0.54 -7.93 17.67
CA ILE A 14 -1.79 -8.07 18.41
C ILE A 14 -2.78 -8.97 17.66
N ILE A 15 -2.93 -8.77 16.35
CA ILE A 15 -3.86 -9.55 15.54
C ILE A 15 -3.45 -11.01 15.49
N GLN A 16 -2.15 -11.31 15.40
CA GLN A 16 -1.67 -12.70 15.46
C GLN A 16 -2.00 -13.38 16.79
N GLN A 17 -2.00 -12.63 17.88
CA GLN A 17 -2.42 -13.16 19.20
C GLN A 17 -3.93 -13.36 19.28
N ILE A 18 -4.72 -12.43 18.76
CA ILE A 18 -6.18 -12.48 18.79
C ILE A 18 -6.72 -13.56 17.85
N TYR A 19 -6.14 -13.66 16.67
CA TYR A 19 -6.55 -14.55 15.60
C TYR A 19 -5.35 -15.36 15.09
N PRO A 20 -5.09 -16.54 15.70
CA PRO A 20 -3.91 -17.34 15.37
C PRO A 20 -3.85 -17.87 13.93
N ASN A 21 -4.99 -17.93 13.23
CA ASN A 21 -5.04 -18.28 11.81
C ASN A 21 -4.54 -17.16 10.89
N THR A 22 -3.73 -16.25 11.39
CA THR A 22 -3.17 -15.14 10.64
C THR A 22 -1.78 -15.47 10.09
N GLU A 23 -1.64 -15.43 8.77
CA GLU A 23 -0.33 -15.54 8.11
C GLU A 23 0.39 -14.20 8.09
N SER A 24 -0.30 -13.16 7.66
CA SER A 24 0.26 -11.80 7.60
C SER A 24 -0.82 -10.74 7.69
N VAL A 25 -0.41 -9.54 8.07
CA VAL A 25 -1.29 -8.39 8.25
C VAL A 25 -0.68 -7.20 7.51
N SER A 26 -1.51 -6.47 6.78
CA SER A 26 -1.16 -5.19 6.17
C SER A 26 -2.02 -4.10 6.76
N VAL A 27 -1.41 -2.98 7.13
CA VAL A 27 -2.08 -1.85 7.76
C VAL A 27 -1.79 -0.58 6.98
N VAL A 28 -2.84 0.13 6.60
CA VAL A 28 -2.75 1.39 5.88
C VAL A 28 -3.53 2.45 6.65
N GLY A 29 -2.89 3.57 6.96
CA GLY A 29 -3.59 4.71 7.53
C GLY A 29 -4.50 5.37 6.50
N GLY A 30 -5.67 5.81 6.93
CA GLY A 30 -6.65 6.44 6.03
C GLY A 30 -6.14 7.74 5.40
N GLU A 31 -5.16 8.41 6.02
CA GLU A 31 -4.50 9.58 5.48
C GLU A 31 -3.68 9.32 4.21
N GLU A 32 -3.29 8.07 3.98
CA GLU A 32 -2.55 7.63 2.79
C GLU A 32 -3.46 7.39 1.58
N LEU A 33 -4.77 7.41 1.78
CA LEU A 33 -5.76 7.16 0.73
C LEU A 33 -6.10 8.43 -0.06
N ASP A 34 -6.67 8.24 -1.24
CA ASP A 34 -7.23 9.30 -2.06
C ASP A 34 -8.72 8.98 -2.39
N PRO A 35 -9.70 9.72 -1.82
CA PRO A 35 -9.53 10.84 -0.88
C PRO A 35 -9.08 10.38 0.50
N PRO A 36 -8.31 11.22 1.25
CA PRO A 36 -7.85 10.83 2.57
C PRO A 36 -9.00 10.70 3.59
N GLN A 37 -8.90 9.68 4.44
CA GLN A 37 -9.84 9.41 5.52
C GLN A 37 -9.12 9.45 6.86
N PHE A 38 -9.07 10.63 7.46
CA PHE A 38 -8.39 10.84 8.74
C PHE A 38 -9.08 10.10 9.88
N GLY A 39 -8.29 9.64 10.84
CA GLY A 39 -8.79 8.91 12.00
C GLY A 39 -9.22 7.48 11.74
N THR A 40 -8.99 6.97 10.55
CA THR A 40 -9.31 5.59 10.17
C THR A 40 -8.06 4.81 9.81
N VAL A 41 -8.01 3.55 10.24
CA VAL A 41 -6.94 2.61 9.91
C VAL A 41 -7.58 1.41 9.20
N PHE A 42 -7.06 1.07 8.03
CA PHE A 42 -7.52 -0.06 7.23
C PHE A 42 -6.57 -1.25 7.43
N ILE A 43 -7.13 -2.36 7.85
CA ILE A 43 -6.41 -3.57 8.17
C ILE A 43 -6.82 -4.66 7.19
N THR A 44 -5.85 -5.29 6.55
CA THR A 44 -6.05 -6.46 5.69
C THR A 44 -5.33 -7.64 6.30
N ILE A 45 -6.03 -8.74 6.51
CA ILE A 45 -5.50 -9.96 7.12
C ILE A 45 -5.49 -11.05 6.08
N LYS A 46 -4.32 -11.68 5.88
CA LYS A 46 -4.20 -12.91 5.10
C LYS A 46 -4.23 -14.09 6.06
N PRO A 47 -5.28 -14.95 6.01
CA PRO A 47 -5.33 -16.11 6.87
C PRO A 47 -4.39 -17.23 6.37
N LYS A 48 -3.96 -18.09 7.28
CA LYS A 48 -3.18 -19.29 6.95
C LYS A 48 -3.98 -20.28 6.09
N ASN A 49 -5.27 -20.39 6.40
CA ASN A 49 -6.21 -21.24 5.68
C ASN A 49 -7.31 -20.36 5.09
N GLY A 50 -7.51 -20.44 3.76
CA GLY A 50 -8.47 -19.64 3.05
C GLY A 50 -7.87 -18.35 2.46
N GLU A 51 -8.67 -17.64 1.67
CA GLU A 51 -8.26 -16.40 1.01
C GLU A 51 -8.62 -15.16 1.83
N PHE A 52 -9.75 -15.22 2.53
CA PHE A 52 -10.29 -14.09 3.28
C PHE A 52 -10.73 -14.53 4.67
N VAL A 53 -10.73 -13.58 5.59
CA VAL A 53 -11.31 -13.75 6.92
C VAL A 53 -12.84 -13.61 6.80
N SER A 54 -13.59 -14.48 7.46
CA SER A 54 -15.05 -14.39 7.46
C SER A 54 -15.54 -13.12 8.18
N ASP A 55 -16.74 -12.65 7.84
CA ASP A 55 -17.32 -11.47 8.47
C ASP A 55 -17.52 -11.66 9.99
N PHE A 56 -17.86 -12.86 10.41
CA PHE A 56 -17.95 -13.20 11.82
C PHE A 56 -16.61 -13.03 12.53
N ASP A 57 -15.54 -13.57 11.95
CA ASP A 57 -14.18 -13.47 12.50
C ASP A 57 -13.70 -12.02 12.52
N LYS A 58 -13.99 -11.24 11.47
CA LYS A 58 -13.68 -9.80 11.43
C LYS A 58 -14.33 -9.06 12.60
N THR A 59 -15.60 -9.34 12.87
CA THR A 59 -16.32 -8.72 13.98
C THR A 59 -15.70 -9.08 15.32
N GLN A 60 -15.30 -10.33 15.52
CA GLN A 60 -14.63 -10.77 16.75
C GLN A 60 -13.27 -10.13 16.92
N ILE A 61 -12.49 -10.05 15.85
CA ILE A 61 -11.17 -9.42 15.88
C ILE A 61 -11.30 -7.94 16.22
N LEU A 62 -12.21 -7.21 15.57
CA LEU A 62 -12.44 -5.79 15.86
C LEU A 62 -12.88 -5.56 17.30
N ARG A 63 -13.74 -6.41 17.84
CA ARG A 63 -14.19 -6.31 19.23
C ARG A 63 -13.02 -6.45 20.21
N LYS A 64 -12.15 -7.42 20.01
CA LYS A 64 -10.96 -7.61 20.83
C LYS A 64 -9.93 -6.50 20.64
N LEU A 65 -9.82 -6.02 19.41
CA LEU A 65 -8.86 -4.98 19.04
C LEU A 65 -9.19 -3.63 19.69
N LYS A 66 -10.45 -3.36 20.00
CA LYS A 66 -10.86 -2.11 20.66
C LYS A 66 -10.16 -1.86 21.99
N SER A 67 -9.82 -2.91 22.73
CA SER A 67 -9.09 -2.77 24.00
C SER A 67 -7.64 -2.29 23.83
N TYR A 68 -7.09 -2.39 22.64
CA TYR A 68 -5.72 -1.98 22.29
C TYR A 68 -5.67 -0.68 21.48
N SER A 69 -6.82 -0.12 21.13
CA SER A 69 -6.91 1.05 20.25
C SER A 69 -6.68 2.35 21.00
N LEU A 70 -6.13 3.33 20.27
CA LEU A 70 -6.12 4.71 20.72
C LEU A 70 -7.51 5.33 20.57
N THR A 71 -7.87 6.19 21.50
CA THR A 71 -9.13 6.95 21.45
C THR A 71 -9.18 7.81 20.18
N GLY A 72 -10.28 7.76 19.47
CA GLY A 72 -10.50 8.55 18.27
C GLY A 72 -10.01 7.89 16.97
N ILE A 73 -9.42 6.70 17.04
CA ILE A 73 -9.02 5.94 15.86
C ILE A 73 -10.08 4.86 15.57
N ASN A 74 -10.62 4.91 14.34
CA ASN A 74 -11.56 3.91 13.84
C ASN A 74 -10.78 2.85 13.04
N GLN A 75 -10.95 1.59 13.40
CA GLN A 75 -10.31 0.47 12.74
C GLN A 75 -11.31 -0.25 11.85
N LYS A 76 -10.92 -0.52 10.62
CA LYS A 76 -11.71 -1.29 9.66
C LYS A 76 -10.89 -2.46 9.13
N ILE A 77 -11.47 -3.66 9.14
CA ILE A 77 -10.89 -4.83 8.48
C ILE A 77 -11.55 -4.95 7.10
N VAL A 78 -10.73 -4.92 6.06
CA VAL A 78 -11.18 -4.92 4.67
C VAL A 78 -10.48 -6.02 3.89
N ASP A 79 -11.15 -6.53 2.87
CA ASP A 79 -10.58 -7.48 1.93
C ASP A 79 -10.02 -6.73 0.73
N LEU A 80 -8.72 -6.60 0.67
CA LEU A 80 -8.05 -5.92 -0.42
C LEU A 80 -7.93 -6.84 -1.62
N GLN A 81 -8.55 -6.47 -2.75
CA GLN A 81 -8.40 -7.20 -4.00
C GLN A 81 -7.14 -6.79 -4.76
N VAL A 82 -6.94 -5.49 -4.92
CA VAL A 82 -5.81 -4.94 -5.66
C VAL A 82 -5.37 -3.63 -5.04
N LEU A 83 -4.07 -3.51 -4.83
CA LEU A 83 -3.42 -2.23 -4.61
C LEU A 83 -2.66 -1.88 -5.89
N TYR A 84 -2.95 -0.74 -6.48
CA TYR A 84 -2.11 -0.24 -7.54
C TYR A 84 -1.75 1.22 -7.33
N VAL A 85 -0.64 1.57 -7.94
CA VAL A 85 -0.04 2.88 -7.84
C VAL A 85 -0.01 3.49 -9.22
N GLU A 86 -0.61 4.68 -9.35
CA GLU A 86 -0.49 5.50 -10.54
C GLU A 86 0.71 6.43 -10.37
N VAL A 87 1.57 6.43 -11.37
CA VAL A 87 2.76 7.29 -11.40
C VAL A 87 2.66 8.22 -12.59
N GLU A 88 2.69 9.51 -12.33
CA GLU A 88 2.82 10.56 -13.34
C GLU A 88 4.16 11.24 -13.16
N SER A 89 5.02 11.18 -14.18
CA SER A 89 6.36 11.72 -14.09
C SER A 89 6.67 12.63 -15.29
N PHE A 90 7.18 13.82 -14.98
CA PHE A 90 7.77 14.73 -15.95
C PHE A 90 9.28 14.58 -15.85
N ILE A 91 9.90 14.13 -16.95
CA ILE A 91 11.31 13.79 -16.99
C ILE A 91 12.04 14.79 -17.87
N TYR A 92 13.04 15.43 -17.28
CA TYR A 92 13.93 16.35 -17.98
C TYR A 92 15.20 15.61 -18.40
N TYR A 93 15.57 15.74 -19.64
CA TYR A 93 16.72 15.04 -20.20
C TYR A 93 17.56 15.95 -21.11
N ASP A 94 18.82 15.59 -21.28
CA ASP A 94 19.71 16.22 -22.24
C ASP A 94 19.48 15.64 -23.63
N SER A 95 18.88 16.46 -24.51
CA SER A 95 18.53 16.04 -25.87
C SER A 95 19.75 15.68 -26.73
N THR A 96 20.92 16.21 -26.39
CA THR A 96 22.17 15.90 -27.14
C THR A 96 22.71 14.50 -26.78
N SER A 97 22.35 13.97 -25.63
CA SER A 97 22.80 12.66 -25.15
C SER A 97 21.85 11.52 -25.51
N VAL A 98 20.67 11.84 -26.07
CA VAL A 98 19.61 10.88 -26.37
C VAL A 98 19.54 10.67 -27.89
N THR A 99 19.71 9.43 -28.36
CA THR A 99 19.58 9.08 -29.78
C THR A 99 18.11 8.93 -30.21
N SER A 100 17.21 8.54 -29.28
CA SER A 100 15.79 8.35 -29.53
C SER A 100 14.99 8.68 -28.30
N VAL A 101 14.04 9.61 -28.41
CA VAL A 101 13.12 9.96 -27.33
C VAL A 101 12.17 8.80 -27.02
N SER A 102 11.66 8.11 -28.02
CA SER A 102 10.82 6.92 -27.85
C SER A 102 11.59 5.77 -27.21
N GLY A 103 12.87 5.61 -27.53
CA GLY A 103 13.75 4.63 -26.89
C GLY A 103 13.96 4.93 -25.39
N LEU A 104 14.16 6.19 -25.03
CA LEU A 104 14.28 6.61 -23.64
C LEU A 104 12.98 6.35 -22.87
N ARG A 105 11.84 6.68 -23.46
CA ARG A 105 10.51 6.41 -22.87
C ARG A 105 10.29 4.92 -22.61
N THR A 106 10.68 4.06 -23.54
CA THR A 106 10.59 2.60 -23.40
C THR A 106 11.47 2.11 -22.25
N LYS A 107 12.71 2.59 -22.15
CA LYS A 107 13.61 2.25 -21.05
C LYS A 107 13.00 2.61 -19.68
N ILE A 108 12.40 3.77 -19.57
CA ILE A 108 11.76 4.24 -18.32
C ILE A 108 10.57 3.35 -17.98
N SER A 109 9.70 3.08 -18.95
CA SER A 109 8.55 2.22 -18.79
C SER A 109 8.94 0.81 -18.35
N ASP A 110 9.94 0.21 -18.99
CA ASP A 110 10.45 -1.11 -18.65
C ASP A 110 11.06 -1.16 -17.25
N ALA A 111 11.82 -0.14 -16.86
CA ALA A 111 12.40 -0.07 -15.53
C ALA A 111 11.34 0.05 -14.43
N LEU A 112 10.29 0.83 -14.65
CA LEU A 112 9.18 0.94 -13.73
C LEU A 112 8.38 -0.36 -13.64
N ASN A 113 8.21 -1.07 -14.75
CA ASN A 113 7.58 -2.38 -14.78
C ASN A 113 8.38 -3.42 -13.99
N ILE A 114 9.70 -3.43 -14.16
CA ILE A 114 10.58 -4.31 -13.39
C ILE A 114 10.49 -4.01 -11.91
N TYR A 115 10.49 -2.74 -11.52
CA TYR A 115 10.32 -2.33 -10.13
C TYR A 115 8.97 -2.77 -9.57
N SER A 116 7.88 -2.59 -10.31
CA SER A 116 6.53 -2.97 -9.88
C SER A 116 6.38 -4.48 -9.65
N ASN A 117 7.12 -5.29 -10.40
CA ASN A 117 7.12 -6.75 -10.27
C ASN A 117 8.17 -7.27 -9.29
N SER A 118 8.95 -6.38 -8.67
CA SER A 118 9.94 -6.78 -7.68
C SER A 118 9.29 -7.32 -6.40
N GLY A 119 9.99 -8.20 -5.70
CA GLY A 119 9.51 -8.78 -4.45
C GLY A 119 9.31 -7.75 -3.32
N ASP A 120 9.87 -6.55 -3.44
CA ASP A 120 9.68 -5.47 -2.47
C ASP A 120 8.29 -4.83 -2.56
N VAL A 121 7.70 -4.79 -3.74
CA VAL A 121 6.42 -4.13 -4.02
C VAL A 121 5.31 -5.14 -4.27
N ASN A 122 5.57 -6.13 -5.13
CA ASN A 122 4.56 -7.10 -5.57
C ASN A 122 4.46 -8.29 -4.62
N ARG A 123 4.08 -8.02 -3.38
CA ARG A 123 3.80 -9.05 -2.37
C ARG A 123 2.77 -8.53 -1.39
N PHE A 124 2.11 -9.44 -0.67
CA PHE A 124 1.22 -9.06 0.43
C PHE A 124 2.01 -8.33 1.52
N GLY A 125 1.57 -7.13 1.89
CA GLY A 125 2.29 -6.28 2.84
C GLY A 125 3.53 -5.60 2.27
N GLY A 126 3.75 -5.68 0.96
CA GLY A 126 4.82 -4.95 0.29
C GLY A 126 4.65 -3.45 0.45
N ARG A 127 5.78 -2.74 0.53
CA ARG A 127 5.77 -1.28 0.71
C ARG A 127 6.24 -0.58 -0.55
N PHE A 128 5.39 0.31 -1.05
CA PHE A 128 5.77 1.27 -2.06
C PHE A 128 6.53 2.43 -1.40
N LYS A 129 7.71 2.75 -1.94
CA LYS A 129 8.51 3.90 -1.49
C LYS A 129 8.68 4.90 -2.61
N TYR A 130 8.18 6.11 -2.41
CA TYR A 130 8.30 7.20 -3.36
C TYR A 130 9.76 7.48 -3.75
N SER A 131 10.66 7.51 -2.77
CA SER A 131 12.09 7.74 -3.01
C SER A 131 12.73 6.67 -3.91
N LYS A 132 12.29 5.43 -3.84
CA LYS A 132 12.78 4.36 -4.71
C LYS A 132 12.35 4.55 -6.16
N VAL A 133 11.13 5.03 -6.39
CA VAL A 133 10.65 5.35 -7.76
C VAL A 133 11.47 6.48 -8.36
N LEU A 134 11.75 7.53 -7.61
CA LEU A 134 12.63 8.62 -8.04
C LEU A 134 14.01 8.10 -8.41
N ASN A 135 14.60 7.24 -7.59
CA ASN A 135 15.91 6.65 -7.86
C ASN A 135 15.90 5.75 -9.08
N VAL A 136 14.84 4.96 -9.28
CA VAL A 136 14.70 4.11 -10.47
C VAL A 136 14.72 4.97 -11.73
N ILE A 137 13.96 6.07 -11.74
CA ILE A 137 13.90 6.99 -12.88
C ILE A 137 15.25 7.66 -13.12
N ASP A 138 15.86 8.21 -12.08
CA ASP A 138 17.10 8.96 -12.19
C ASP A 138 18.30 8.10 -12.65
N ASN A 139 18.26 6.79 -12.37
CA ASN A 139 19.37 5.87 -12.69
C ASN A 139 19.19 5.10 -14.00
N ILE A 140 18.10 5.34 -14.75
CA ILE A 140 17.84 4.62 -16.00
C ILE A 140 18.83 4.99 -17.09
N ASP A 141 19.12 6.26 -17.22
CA ASP A 141 20.01 6.78 -18.26
C ASP A 141 20.72 8.04 -17.76
N LYS A 142 21.98 8.18 -18.15
CA LYS A 142 22.79 9.37 -17.81
C LYS A 142 22.23 10.67 -18.39
N ALA A 143 21.44 10.57 -19.46
CA ALA A 143 20.82 11.71 -20.10
C ALA A 143 19.71 12.35 -19.23
N ILE A 144 19.17 11.64 -18.26
CA ILE A 144 18.14 12.17 -17.37
C ILE A 144 18.79 13.12 -16.36
N THR A 145 18.36 14.39 -16.40
CA THR A 145 18.90 15.43 -15.52
C THR A 145 18.09 15.60 -14.24
N SER A 146 16.76 15.46 -14.34
CA SER A 146 15.85 15.54 -13.19
C SER A 146 14.50 14.96 -13.53
N ASN A 147 13.67 14.73 -12.51
CA ASN A 147 12.28 14.36 -12.70
C ASN A 147 11.39 15.03 -11.66
N ILE A 148 10.13 15.27 -12.03
CA ILE A 148 9.06 15.66 -11.13
C ILE A 148 8.02 14.57 -11.21
N THR A 149 7.85 13.83 -10.12
CA THR A 149 6.99 12.65 -10.08
C THR A 149 5.89 12.81 -9.05
N ARG A 150 4.66 12.52 -9.46
CA ARG A 150 3.49 12.42 -8.60
C ARG A 150 3.08 10.98 -8.50
N VAL A 151 2.67 10.56 -7.30
CA VAL A 151 2.25 9.20 -7.03
C VAL A 151 0.87 9.23 -6.39
N LYS A 152 -0.03 8.41 -6.91
CA LYS A 152 -1.35 8.18 -6.38
C LYS A 152 -1.51 6.70 -6.05
N ILE A 153 -1.86 6.40 -4.81
CA ILE A 153 -2.11 5.04 -4.34
C ILE A 153 -3.60 4.76 -4.42
N CYS A 154 -3.98 3.73 -5.15
CA CYS A 154 -5.36 3.30 -5.34
C CYS A 154 -5.58 1.93 -4.71
N LEU A 155 -6.54 1.86 -3.78
CA LEU A 155 -6.96 0.62 -3.13
C LEU A 155 -8.30 0.19 -3.71
N LEU A 156 -8.38 -1.06 -4.18
CA LEU A 156 -9.63 -1.70 -4.56
C LEU A 156 -10.03 -2.70 -3.48
N TYR A 157 -11.21 -2.49 -2.93
CA TYR A 157 -11.82 -3.37 -1.94
C TYR A 157 -12.86 -4.28 -2.60
N THR A 158 -13.27 -5.33 -1.89
CA THR A 158 -14.44 -6.12 -2.28
C THR A 158 -15.72 -5.27 -2.22
N SER A 159 -16.72 -5.64 -3.02
CA SER A 159 -17.95 -4.86 -3.21
C SER A 159 -18.68 -4.48 -1.92
N ASP A 160 -18.61 -5.33 -0.89
CA ASP A 160 -19.29 -5.09 0.39
C ASP A 160 -18.66 -3.95 1.20
N ALA A 161 -17.37 -3.70 1.01
CA ALA A 161 -16.68 -2.59 1.65
C ALA A 161 -16.85 -1.27 0.89
N ALA A 162 -17.10 -1.31 -0.41
CA ALA A 162 -17.28 -0.12 -1.25
C ALA A 162 -18.60 0.60 -0.95
N ASP A 163 -19.64 -0.12 -0.61
CA ASP A 163 -20.95 0.47 -0.28
C ASP A 163 -20.93 1.24 1.07
N GLU A 164 -20.10 0.84 2.02
CA GLU A 164 -19.91 1.58 3.27
C GLU A 164 -19.09 2.87 3.10
N ILE A 165 -18.23 2.92 2.11
CA ILE A 165 -17.38 4.08 1.84
C ILE A 165 -18.12 5.14 1.02
N ALA A 166 -19.10 4.73 0.22
CA ALA A 166 -19.93 5.62 -0.63
C ALA A 166 -21.08 6.29 0.15
N SER A 167 -21.38 5.84 1.35
CA SER A 167 -22.38 6.44 2.25
C SER A 167 -21.68 7.29 3.32
#